data_6a561ab2145338d9e87257d4612594ca
#
_entry.id   6a561ab2145338d9e87257d4612594ca
#
_cell.length_a   1.000
_cell.length_b   1.000
_cell.length_c   1.000
_cell.angle_alpha   90.00
_cell.angle_beta   90.00
_cell.angle_gamma   90.00
#
_symmetry.space_group_name_H-M   'P 1'
#
loop_
_entity.id
_entity.type
_entity.pdbx_description
1 polymer ?
#
loop_
_entity_poly.entity_id
_entity_poly.type
_entity_poly.pdbx_seq_one_letter_code
_entity_poly.pdbx_strand_id
1 'polypeptide(L)'
;MQLVAYGAQDVYLTGNPQITFFKVVYRRHTNFAIESIEQTFNGTPDFGKKVHCTISRNGDLVSNMTLKLDIEVTAHGMTGSHGAWSAFLGHRILNYVDIEIGGTRIDRQYGEWMHLWNQLTLPAGKEAGYNRMIGHKLGLVGEQDSTTGAGVVNAIDKDRLGKSGTPLAFSLNIPLQFWFCRNPGLALPLIALQYHEVRVTVDFRAAKECFTDINSSNLVTAATFTPKKPTTGGIIDAKLFVDYIYLDTDERRRFAQLTHEYLIEQVQYTGAETITTDSNKIKLNFNHPIKELVWVVQKQANITKCEYFNYTKNPTNNPLNPGGEQSVVMHDITAGEAAAGAAVNMCKTAKLQLNGGDRFSERTGDYFNMVQPYYHHTRIPYTGINSYSFALRPEEHQPSGTCNFSRLDSAVLMLGTDGVSSASSDHNAEVRVYALNYNVLRVMSGMGGLAYSN
;
A
#
# COMPACT_ATOMS: atom_id res chain seq x y z
N MET A 1 0.08 -9.96 -60.28
CA MET A 1 0.55 -11.03 -59.38
C MET A 1 -0.03 -10.71 -57.99
N GLN A 2 -0.83 -11.59 -57.45
CA GLN A 2 -1.38 -11.41 -56.12
C GLN A 2 -0.36 -11.92 -55.10
N LEU A 3 0.29 -11.00 -54.39
CA LEU A 3 1.35 -11.34 -53.42
C LEU A 3 0.80 -11.80 -52.05
N VAL A 4 -0.50 -11.59 -51.82
CA VAL A 4 -1.14 -12.01 -50.60
C VAL A 4 -1.77 -13.38 -50.81
N ALA A 5 -1.22 -14.38 -50.14
CA ALA A 5 -1.76 -15.73 -50.11
C ALA A 5 -2.55 -15.89 -48.78
N TYR A 6 -3.74 -16.46 -48.86
CA TYR A 6 -4.55 -16.78 -47.70
C TYR A 6 -5.22 -18.15 -47.86
N GLY A 7 -5.41 -18.85 -46.78
CA GLY A 7 -6.05 -20.14 -46.68
C GLY A 7 -7.37 -20.08 -45.88
N ALA A 8 -8.04 -21.23 -45.81
CA ALA A 8 -9.31 -21.32 -45.07
C ALA A 8 -9.21 -20.94 -43.57
N GLN A 9 -8.03 -21.07 -42.98
CA GLN A 9 -7.78 -20.72 -41.57
C GLN A 9 -7.71 -19.20 -41.33
N ASP A 10 -7.33 -18.45 -42.39
CA ASP A 10 -7.14 -16.99 -42.28
C ASP A 10 -8.47 -16.24 -42.09
N VAL A 11 -9.59 -16.88 -42.37
CA VAL A 11 -10.94 -16.35 -42.14
C VAL A 11 -11.14 -15.96 -40.66
N TYR A 12 -10.55 -16.70 -39.71
CA TYR A 12 -10.63 -16.38 -38.28
C TYR A 12 -9.89 -15.09 -37.90
N LEU A 13 -8.89 -14.70 -38.70
CA LEU A 13 -8.08 -13.48 -38.45
C LEU A 13 -8.52 -12.30 -39.34
N THR A 14 -8.93 -12.56 -40.56
CA THR A 14 -9.26 -11.54 -41.57
C THR A 14 -10.73 -11.47 -41.96
N GLY A 15 -11.60 -12.33 -41.37
CA GLY A 15 -13.03 -12.27 -41.57
C GLY A 15 -13.63 -11.07 -40.85
N ASN A 16 -14.44 -10.27 -41.57
CA ASN A 16 -15.06 -9.04 -41.05
C ASN A 16 -14.05 -8.10 -40.37
N PRO A 17 -13.05 -7.58 -41.11
CA PRO A 17 -12.01 -6.74 -40.54
C PRO A 17 -12.58 -5.46 -39.95
N GLN A 18 -12.15 -5.12 -38.76
CA GLN A 18 -12.54 -3.90 -38.00
C GLN A 18 -11.53 -2.77 -38.19
N ILE A 19 -10.29 -3.08 -38.50
CA ILE A 19 -9.18 -2.14 -38.64
C ILE A 19 -8.34 -2.45 -39.87
N THR A 20 -7.65 -1.43 -40.38
CA THR A 20 -6.48 -1.58 -41.25
C THR A 20 -5.28 -0.96 -40.55
N PHE A 21 -4.10 -1.59 -40.68
CA PHE A 21 -2.88 -1.05 -40.05
C PHE A 21 -2.26 0.12 -40.84
N PHE A 22 -2.78 0.40 -42.06
CA PHE A 22 -2.23 1.42 -42.97
C PHE A 22 -3.00 2.74 -42.92
N LYS A 23 -4.00 2.84 -42.04
CA LYS A 23 -4.74 4.08 -41.80
C LYS A 23 -5.04 4.19 -40.31
N VAL A 24 -4.53 5.25 -39.67
CA VAL A 24 -4.80 5.53 -38.28
C VAL A 24 -6.26 5.96 -38.08
N VAL A 25 -6.96 5.30 -37.17
CA VAL A 25 -8.31 5.68 -36.78
C VAL A 25 -8.23 6.41 -35.45
N TYR A 26 -8.69 7.66 -35.44
CA TYR A 26 -8.75 8.48 -34.21
C TYR A 26 -10.08 8.24 -33.52
N ARG A 27 -10.02 7.97 -32.19
CA ARG A 27 -11.22 7.97 -31.36
C ARG A 27 -11.52 9.39 -30.95
N ARG A 28 -12.75 9.84 -31.21
CA ARG A 28 -13.24 11.16 -30.77
C ARG A 28 -13.62 11.08 -29.31
N HIS A 29 -13.24 12.08 -28.53
CA HIS A 29 -13.56 12.18 -27.11
C HIS A 29 -14.23 13.53 -26.81
N THR A 30 -14.89 13.63 -25.67
CA THR A 30 -15.46 14.88 -25.16
C THR A 30 -14.35 15.82 -24.69
N ASN A 31 -14.62 17.11 -24.69
CA ASN A 31 -13.65 18.10 -24.28
C ASN A 31 -13.55 18.16 -22.75
N PHE A 32 -12.34 18.16 -22.20
CA PHE A 32 -12.10 18.28 -20.77
C PHE A 32 -10.74 18.94 -20.48
N ALA A 33 -10.58 19.45 -19.28
CA ALA A 33 -9.31 19.96 -18.76
C ALA A 33 -9.08 19.44 -17.34
N ILE A 34 -7.82 19.29 -16.94
CA ILE A 34 -7.44 18.85 -15.61
C ILE A 34 -6.54 19.90 -14.97
N GLU A 35 -6.79 20.19 -13.69
CA GLU A 35 -5.99 21.12 -12.88
C GLU A 35 -5.81 20.53 -11.49
N SER A 36 -4.58 20.63 -10.96
CA SER A 36 -4.26 20.21 -9.59
C SER A 36 -4.37 21.41 -8.66
N ILE A 37 -5.28 21.35 -7.70
CA ILE A 37 -5.55 22.46 -6.77
C ILE A 37 -5.23 22.02 -5.35
N GLU A 38 -4.53 22.87 -4.63
CA GLU A 38 -4.19 22.70 -3.23
C GLU A 38 -5.41 22.87 -2.33
N GLN A 39 -5.59 21.94 -1.40
CA GLN A 39 -6.57 22.00 -0.34
C GLN A 39 -5.88 21.98 1.01
N THR A 40 -6.31 22.83 1.94
CA THR A 40 -5.75 22.93 3.28
C THR A 40 -6.53 22.09 4.28
N PHE A 41 -5.84 21.56 5.29
CA PHE A 41 -6.46 20.81 6.37
C PHE A 41 -7.02 21.74 7.45
N ASN A 42 -8.16 21.35 8.00
CA ASN A 42 -8.71 21.94 9.21
C ASN A 42 -8.01 21.33 10.43
N GLY A 43 -7.43 22.19 11.26
CA GLY A 43 -6.60 21.81 12.39
C GLY A 43 -5.12 21.91 12.08
N THR A 44 -4.30 21.75 13.12
CA THR A 44 -2.84 21.77 12.99
C THR A 44 -2.36 20.33 12.78
N PRO A 45 -1.84 19.98 11.60
CA PRO A 45 -1.29 18.66 11.35
C PRO A 45 -0.05 18.44 12.22
N ASP A 46 0.02 17.27 12.86
CA ASP A 46 1.18 16.86 13.62
C ASP A 46 1.13 15.35 13.90
N PHE A 47 2.21 14.78 14.36
CA PHE A 47 2.28 13.39 14.77
C PHE A 47 1.26 13.06 15.87
N GLY A 48 0.56 11.94 15.71
CA GLY A 48 -0.46 11.48 16.67
C GLY A 48 -1.74 12.28 16.65
N LYS A 49 -1.93 13.15 15.67
CA LYS A 49 -3.16 13.94 15.52
C LYS A 49 -3.95 13.51 14.29
N LYS A 50 -5.25 13.73 14.39
CA LYS A 50 -6.20 13.52 13.32
C LYS A 50 -6.61 14.88 12.74
N VAL A 51 -6.51 15.03 11.42
CA VAL A 51 -6.93 16.23 10.70
C VAL A 51 -7.89 15.87 9.59
N HIS A 52 -8.71 16.82 9.17
CA HIS A 52 -9.64 16.61 8.07
C HIS A 52 -9.60 17.76 7.09
N CYS A 53 -9.90 17.46 5.83
CA CYS A 53 -10.00 18.40 4.75
C CYS A 53 -11.35 18.22 4.05
N THR A 54 -12.13 19.28 3.92
CA THR A 54 -13.33 19.28 3.07
C THR A 54 -12.93 19.66 1.66
N ILE A 55 -13.25 18.80 0.70
CA ILE A 55 -12.92 19.03 -0.71
C ILE A 55 -13.78 20.13 -1.27
N SER A 56 -13.17 21.22 -1.71
CA SER A 56 -13.84 22.35 -2.34
C SER A 56 -14.40 21.97 -3.71
N ARG A 57 -15.52 22.56 -4.10
CA ARG A 57 -16.15 22.31 -5.40
C ARG A 57 -15.58 23.20 -6.50
N ASN A 58 -14.29 23.12 -6.73
CA ASN A 58 -13.60 23.94 -7.72
C ASN A 58 -13.79 23.40 -9.15
N GLY A 59 -14.01 22.09 -9.30
CA GLY A 59 -14.23 21.42 -10.58
C GLY A 59 -15.44 20.49 -10.56
N ASP A 60 -15.70 19.86 -11.69
CA ASP A 60 -16.86 18.98 -11.88
C ASP A 60 -16.64 17.58 -11.33
N LEU A 61 -15.45 17.02 -11.56
CA LEU A 61 -15.05 15.69 -11.06
C LEU A 61 -13.71 15.79 -10.34
N VAL A 62 -13.43 14.81 -9.49
CA VAL A 62 -12.13 14.61 -8.83
C VAL A 62 -11.54 13.28 -9.25
N SER A 63 -10.26 13.27 -9.65
CA SER A 63 -9.51 12.08 -10.02
C SER A 63 -8.44 11.73 -8.98
N ASN A 64 -7.23 12.26 -9.08
CA ASN A 64 -6.15 11.90 -8.20
C ASN A 64 -6.11 12.77 -6.95
N MET A 65 -5.56 12.20 -5.88
CA MET A 65 -5.25 12.94 -4.66
C MET A 65 -3.84 12.60 -4.20
N THR A 66 -3.04 13.62 -3.89
CA THR A 66 -1.68 13.47 -3.37
C THR A 66 -1.55 14.27 -2.07
N LEU A 67 -1.18 13.58 -1.01
CA LEU A 67 -0.88 14.22 0.27
C LEU A 67 0.58 14.67 0.30
N LYS A 68 0.81 15.98 0.38
CA LYS A 68 2.12 16.57 0.58
C LYS A 68 2.33 16.84 2.07
N LEU A 69 3.47 16.38 2.61
CA LEU A 69 3.87 16.60 3.99
C LEU A 69 5.27 17.17 4.02
N ASP A 70 5.44 18.29 4.68
CA ASP A 70 6.75 18.85 4.99
C ASP A 70 7.05 18.59 6.47
N ILE A 71 8.08 17.79 6.73
CA ILE A 71 8.44 17.30 8.06
C ILE A 71 9.83 17.81 8.40
N GLU A 72 9.97 18.37 9.57
CA GLU A 72 11.28 18.74 10.12
C GLU A 72 11.36 18.33 11.58
N VAL A 73 12.38 17.59 11.92
CA VAL A 73 12.69 17.25 13.31
C VAL A 73 14.17 17.46 13.57
N THR A 74 14.49 17.81 14.79
CA THR A 74 15.87 17.86 15.24
C THR A 74 16.10 16.66 16.15
N ALA A 75 17.04 15.82 15.77
CA ALA A 75 17.50 14.71 16.60
C ALA A 75 18.30 15.27 17.76
N HIS A 76 17.83 15.10 18.98
CA HIS A 76 18.47 15.65 20.17
C HIS A 76 18.74 14.64 21.26
N GLY A 77 19.86 14.89 21.96
CA GLY A 77 20.07 14.48 23.34
C GLY A 77 20.90 13.23 23.54
N MET A 78 21.69 12.83 22.53
CA MET A 78 22.55 11.66 22.67
C MET A 78 23.97 11.93 22.20
N THR A 79 24.90 11.83 23.12
CA THR A 79 26.32 11.83 22.80
C THR A 79 26.66 10.53 22.09
N GLY A 80 26.85 10.58 20.78
CA GLY A 80 27.25 9.45 19.95
C GLY A 80 26.14 8.66 19.27
N SER A 81 24.87 9.04 19.43
CA SER A 81 23.76 8.37 18.76
C SER A 81 23.25 9.12 17.53
N HIS A 82 22.63 8.35 16.66
CA HIS A 82 22.02 8.82 15.44
C HIS A 82 20.51 8.64 15.50
N GLY A 83 19.77 9.60 14.97
CA GLY A 83 18.33 9.42 14.76
C GLY A 83 18.05 9.08 13.31
N ALA A 84 17.06 8.23 13.09
CA ALA A 84 16.64 7.84 11.75
C ALA A 84 15.13 7.78 11.59
N TRP A 85 14.65 8.17 10.43
CA TRP A 85 13.28 7.90 10.03
C TRP A 85 13.13 6.43 9.62
N SER A 86 11.97 5.86 9.90
CA SER A 86 11.64 4.51 9.42
C SER A 86 11.63 4.45 7.90
N ALA A 87 11.89 3.27 7.36
CA ALA A 87 11.75 3.01 5.94
C ALA A 87 10.31 3.27 5.47
N PHE A 88 10.13 3.66 4.20
CA PHE A 88 8.82 3.98 3.62
C PHE A 88 8.01 4.96 4.49
N LEU A 89 8.67 6.04 4.92
CA LEU A 89 8.14 6.98 5.90
C LEU A 89 6.73 7.47 5.56
N GLY A 90 6.46 7.77 4.28
CA GLY A 90 5.16 8.23 3.83
C GLY A 90 4.03 7.26 4.11
N HIS A 91 4.27 5.95 3.97
CA HIS A 91 3.29 4.94 4.36
C HIS A 91 3.25 4.74 5.89
N ARG A 92 4.40 4.83 6.55
CA ARG A 92 4.48 4.61 7.99
C ARG A 92 3.81 5.69 8.79
N ILE A 93 3.92 6.95 8.38
CA ILE A 93 3.35 8.10 9.08
C ILE A 93 1.81 8.07 9.10
N LEU A 94 1.21 7.44 8.10
CA LEU A 94 -0.23 7.30 7.99
C LEU A 94 -0.70 6.08 8.79
N ASN A 95 -1.56 6.30 9.78
CA ASN A 95 -2.31 5.22 10.39
C ASN A 95 -3.42 4.79 9.44
N TYR A 96 -4.27 5.73 9.06
CA TYR A 96 -5.27 5.54 8.01
C TYR A 96 -5.67 6.88 7.38
N VAL A 97 -6.27 6.78 6.21
CA VAL A 97 -6.92 7.88 5.49
C VAL A 97 -8.34 7.46 5.15
N ASP A 98 -9.32 8.23 5.61
CA ASP A 98 -10.74 7.99 5.34
C ASP A 98 -11.25 8.95 4.27
N ILE A 99 -12.15 8.47 3.44
CA ILE A 99 -13.02 9.31 2.62
C ILE A 99 -14.46 9.18 3.09
N GLU A 100 -15.09 10.32 3.36
CA GLU A 100 -16.47 10.43 3.82
C GLU A 100 -17.29 11.26 2.83
N ILE A 101 -18.52 10.82 2.56
CA ILE A 101 -19.48 11.54 1.75
C ILE A 101 -20.73 11.72 2.60
N GLY A 102 -21.13 12.99 2.83
CA GLY A 102 -22.29 13.30 3.67
C GLY A 102 -22.21 12.76 5.09
N GLY A 103 -20.99 12.66 5.65
CA GLY A 103 -20.74 12.12 6.99
C GLY A 103 -20.67 10.58 7.07
N THR A 104 -20.95 9.90 5.97
CA THR A 104 -20.79 8.43 5.90
C THR A 104 -19.42 8.08 5.36
N ARG A 105 -18.65 7.26 6.09
CA ARG A 105 -17.37 6.75 5.62
C ARG A 105 -17.58 5.76 4.47
N ILE A 106 -16.99 6.07 3.31
CA ILE A 106 -17.10 5.23 2.11
C ILE A 106 -15.95 4.23 2.05
N ASP A 107 -14.71 4.67 2.26
CA ASP A 107 -13.53 3.79 2.24
C ASP A 107 -12.48 4.25 3.25
N ARG A 108 -11.68 3.30 3.70
CA ARG A 108 -10.53 3.53 4.59
C ARG A 108 -9.29 2.87 4.03
N GLN A 109 -8.28 3.66 3.80
CA GLN A 109 -6.96 3.21 3.35
C GLN A 109 -5.99 3.25 4.53
N TYR A 110 -5.34 2.12 4.81
CA TYR A 110 -4.32 2.03 5.86
C TYR A 110 -2.94 2.27 5.27
N GLY A 111 -2.04 2.89 6.02
CA GLY A 111 -0.66 3.10 5.56
C GLY A 111 0.04 1.80 5.20
N GLU A 112 -0.16 0.75 5.99
CA GLU A 112 0.37 -0.58 5.69
C GLU A 112 -0.25 -1.18 4.42
N TRP A 113 -1.57 -1.05 4.24
CA TRP A 113 -2.24 -1.50 3.01
C TRP A 113 -1.68 -0.81 1.77
N MET A 114 -1.45 0.51 1.83
CA MET A 114 -0.84 1.25 0.72
C MET A 114 0.55 0.71 0.38
N HIS A 115 1.33 0.32 1.39
CA HIS A 115 2.62 -0.33 1.17
C HIS A 115 2.47 -1.69 0.48
N LEU A 116 1.61 -2.57 1.01
CA LEU A 116 1.37 -3.90 0.45
C LEU A 116 0.86 -3.83 -1.00
N TRP A 117 -0.10 -2.95 -1.25
CA TRP A 117 -0.66 -2.75 -2.58
C TRP A 117 0.38 -2.26 -3.57
N ASN A 118 1.22 -1.30 -3.18
CA ASN A 118 2.28 -0.83 -4.06
C ASN A 118 3.35 -1.90 -4.33
N GLN A 119 3.64 -2.76 -3.36
CA GLN A 119 4.56 -3.89 -3.58
C GLN A 119 4.03 -4.90 -4.60
N LEU A 120 2.72 -5.04 -4.73
CA LEU A 120 2.07 -5.95 -5.69
C LEU A 120 1.86 -5.30 -7.07
N THR A 121 1.53 -4.01 -7.13
CA THR A 121 0.99 -3.37 -8.33
C THR A 121 1.92 -2.36 -8.99
N LEU A 122 2.96 -1.88 -8.30
CA LEU A 122 3.82 -0.83 -8.82
C LEU A 122 4.77 -1.39 -9.89
N PRO A 123 4.72 -0.90 -11.15
CA PRO A 123 5.66 -1.30 -12.17
C PRO A 123 7.11 -1.00 -11.78
N ALA A 124 8.04 -1.92 -12.07
CA ALA A 124 9.45 -1.80 -11.70
C ALA A 124 10.10 -0.48 -12.15
N GLY A 125 9.74 0.03 -13.32
CA GLY A 125 10.26 1.30 -13.83
C GLY A 125 9.84 2.56 -13.04
N LYS A 126 8.81 2.46 -12.19
CA LYS A 126 8.32 3.57 -11.35
C LYS A 126 8.80 3.47 -9.90
N GLU A 127 9.37 2.35 -9.50
CA GLU A 127 9.71 2.05 -8.11
C GLU A 127 10.67 3.08 -7.49
N ALA A 128 11.78 3.37 -8.15
CA ALA A 128 12.78 4.31 -7.63
C ALA A 128 12.19 5.72 -7.42
N GLY A 129 11.39 6.19 -8.38
CA GLY A 129 10.71 7.49 -8.28
C GLY A 129 9.67 7.50 -7.15
N TYR A 130 8.86 6.46 -7.06
CA TYR A 130 7.85 6.33 -6.01
C TYR A 130 8.48 6.26 -4.62
N ASN A 131 9.51 5.43 -4.44
CA ASN A 131 10.24 5.31 -3.18
C ASN A 131 10.81 6.65 -2.72
N ARG A 132 11.31 7.46 -3.67
CA ARG A 132 11.79 8.81 -3.38
C ARG A 132 10.65 9.75 -2.95
N MET A 133 9.49 9.66 -3.57
CA MET A 133 8.31 10.47 -3.21
C MET A 133 7.83 10.19 -1.79
N ILE A 134 7.83 8.93 -1.36
CA ILE A 134 7.36 8.52 -0.02
C ILE A 134 8.46 8.52 1.04
N GLY A 135 9.67 8.99 0.73
CA GLY A 135 10.77 9.08 1.67
C GLY A 135 11.46 7.74 1.97
N HIS A 136 11.37 6.78 1.05
CA HIS A 136 12.22 5.59 1.03
C HIS A 136 13.27 5.76 -0.06
N LYS A 137 14.45 6.20 0.33
CA LYS A 137 15.59 6.33 -0.58
C LYS A 137 16.38 5.03 -0.54
N LEU A 138 16.52 4.40 -1.68
CA LEU A 138 17.51 3.36 -1.92
C LEU A 138 18.88 4.01 -1.79
N GLY A 139 19.62 3.69 -0.73
CA GLY A 139 20.97 4.18 -0.58
C GLY A 139 21.82 3.68 -1.74
N LEU A 140 22.24 4.58 -2.61
CA LEU A 140 23.28 4.28 -3.59
C LEU A 140 24.58 3.97 -2.85
N VAL A 141 25.12 2.83 -3.19
CA VAL A 141 26.33 2.21 -2.68
C VAL A 141 27.48 3.22 -2.50
N GLY A 142 28.03 3.26 -1.27
CA GLY A 142 29.45 3.46 -1.07
C GLY A 142 29.98 4.88 -1.20
N GLU A 143 29.96 5.65 -0.14
CA GLU A 143 31.14 6.42 0.23
C GLU A 143 31.77 5.78 1.47
N GLN A 144 32.95 5.22 1.29
CA GLN A 144 33.86 4.94 2.40
C GLN A 144 34.12 6.25 3.13
N ASP A 145 33.85 6.28 4.43
CA ASP A 145 34.49 7.27 5.28
C ASP A 145 35.99 6.96 5.25
N SER A 146 36.73 7.74 4.44
CA SER A 146 38.15 7.57 4.22
C SER A 146 39.02 7.87 5.45
N THR A 147 38.40 8.23 6.58
CA THR A 147 39.13 8.61 7.80
C THR A 147 39.30 7.50 8.80
N THR A 148 38.56 6.39 8.73
CA THR A 148 38.65 5.34 9.76
C THR A 148 38.95 3.94 9.26
N GLY A 149 39.07 3.69 7.96
CA GLY A 149 39.41 2.34 7.41
C GLY A 149 38.46 1.21 7.80
N ALA A 150 37.38 1.52 8.45
CA ALA A 150 36.39 0.55 8.90
C ALA A 150 35.31 0.35 7.83
N GLY A 151 35.12 -0.89 7.49
CA GLY A 151 34.36 -1.42 6.39
C GLY A 151 33.05 -0.73 6.03
N VAL A 152 32.76 -0.83 4.76
CA VAL A 152 31.58 -0.42 4.02
C VAL A 152 30.33 -0.38 4.90
N VAL A 153 29.90 0.81 5.29
CA VAL A 153 28.56 1.02 5.77
C VAL A 153 27.68 0.87 4.53
N ASN A 154 27.12 -0.31 4.32
CA ASN A 154 26.19 -0.56 3.24
C ASN A 154 25.07 0.48 3.34
N ALA A 155 25.16 1.46 2.45
CA ALA A 155 24.07 2.27 1.94
C ALA A 155 22.97 2.65 2.95
N ILE A 156 23.33 3.13 4.11
CA ILE A 156 22.42 3.87 4.97
C ILE A 156 22.26 5.23 4.31
N ASP A 157 21.06 5.51 3.85
CA ASP A 157 20.72 6.78 3.24
C ASP A 157 21.06 7.93 4.21
N LYS A 158 22.12 8.66 3.91
CA LYS A 158 22.60 9.78 4.75
C LYS A 158 21.50 10.80 5.00
N ASP A 159 20.55 10.92 4.10
CA ASP A 159 19.45 11.87 4.20
C ASP A 159 18.39 11.47 5.24
N ARG A 160 18.37 10.20 5.66
CA ARG A 160 17.48 9.72 6.74
C ARG A 160 18.15 9.65 8.11
N LEU A 161 19.47 9.76 8.14
CA LEU A 161 20.27 9.77 9.36
C LEU A 161 20.62 11.19 9.77
N GLY A 162 20.35 11.54 11.02
CA GLY A 162 20.77 12.79 11.63
C GLY A 162 21.72 12.55 12.79
N LYS A 163 22.81 13.29 12.81
CA LYS A 163 23.64 13.42 14.02
C LYS A 163 22.86 14.25 15.05
N SER A 164 23.15 14.03 16.34
CA SER A 164 22.60 14.86 17.41
C SER A 164 22.73 16.35 17.11
N GLY A 165 21.63 17.09 17.15
CA GLY A 165 21.57 18.52 16.85
C GLY A 165 21.41 18.91 15.37
N THR A 166 21.43 17.96 14.44
CA THR A 166 21.21 18.26 13.01
C THR A 166 19.73 18.11 12.68
N PRO A 167 19.10 19.09 12.01
CA PRO A 167 17.72 18.94 11.55
C PRO A 167 17.64 17.94 10.40
N LEU A 168 16.61 17.10 10.44
CA LEU A 168 16.22 16.20 9.36
C LEU A 168 14.93 16.71 8.77
N ALA A 169 15.00 17.25 7.56
CA ALA A 169 13.86 17.79 6.84
C ALA A 169 13.54 16.92 5.61
N PHE A 170 12.26 16.60 5.44
CA PHE A 170 11.74 15.86 4.29
C PHE A 170 10.48 16.52 3.74
N SER A 171 10.38 16.54 2.42
CA SER A 171 9.14 16.81 1.72
C SER A 171 8.64 15.52 1.09
N LEU A 172 7.53 15.02 1.57
CA LEU A 172 6.91 13.77 1.10
C LEU A 172 5.73 14.08 0.20
N ASN A 173 5.57 13.29 -0.86
CA ASN A 173 4.41 13.32 -1.72
C ASN A 173 3.82 11.91 -1.77
N ILE A 174 2.69 11.71 -1.10
CA ILE A 174 2.08 10.40 -0.89
C ILE A 174 0.82 10.32 -1.74
N PRO A 175 0.82 9.57 -2.86
CA PRO A 175 -0.37 9.35 -3.66
C PRO A 175 -1.36 8.48 -2.88
N LEU A 176 -2.61 8.92 -2.77
CA LEU A 176 -3.67 8.15 -2.14
C LEU A 176 -4.23 7.09 -3.10
N GLN A 177 -4.67 5.96 -2.55
CA GLN A 177 -5.03 4.76 -3.31
C GLN A 177 -6.54 4.47 -3.33
N PHE A 178 -7.38 5.51 -3.26
CA PHE A 178 -8.82 5.35 -3.39
C PHE A 178 -9.21 4.85 -4.78
N TRP A 179 -10.39 4.26 -4.93
CA TRP A 179 -10.90 3.70 -6.19
C TRP A 179 -10.85 4.70 -7.35
N PHE A 180 -11.20 5.97 -7.12
CA PHE A 180 -11.20 7.02 -8.14
C PHE A 180 -9.80 7.52 -8.50
N CYS A 181 -8.80 7.31 -7.63
CA CYS A 181 -7.41 7.63 -7.93
C CYS A 181 -6.75 6.60 -8.84
N ARG A 182 -7.29 5.38 -8.93
CA ARG A 182 -6.73 4.30 -9.74
C ARG A 182 -7.23 4.32 -11.18
N ASN A 183 -8.46 4.76 -11.40
CA ASN A 183 -9.10 4.76 -12.72
C ASN A 183 -9.83 6.08 -12.96
N PRO A 184 -9.44 6.86 -14.00
CA PRO A 184 -10.12 8.11 -14.35
C PRO A 184 -11.60 7.95 -14.64
N GLY A 185 -12.03 6.79 -15.14
CA GLY A 185 -13.44 6.47 -15.40
C GLY A 185 -14.31 6.36 -14.15
N LEU A 186 -13.68 6.33 -12.96
CA LEU A 186 -14.34 6.31 -11.66
C LEU A 186 -14.20 7.64 -10.90
N ALA A 187 -13.83 8.71 -11.61
CA ALA A 187 -13.69 10.02 -11.01
C ALA A 187 -14.94 10.40 -10.19
N LEU A 188 -14.72 10.97 -9.01
CA LEU A 188 -15.78 11.29 -8.08
C LEU A 188 -16.57 12.51 -8.57
N PRO A 189 -17.90 12.39 -8.86
CA PRO A 189 -18.69 13.46 -9.45
C PRO A 189 -19.12 14.51 -8.41
N LEU A 190 -18.30 15.52 -8.16
CA LEU A 190 -18.65 16.60 -7.23
C LEU A 190 -19.87 17.38 -7.69
N ILE A 191 -20.05 17.52 -9.00
CA ILE A 191 -21.20 18.22 -9.58
C ILE A 191 -22.52 17.52 -9.27
N ALA A 192 -22.50 16.19 -9.12
CA ALA A 192 -23.67 15.39 -8.74
C ALA A 192 -23.92 15.38 -7.22
N LEU A 193 -22.90 15.65 -6.40
CA LEU A 193 -22.97 15.64 -4.93
C LEU A 193 -23.34 17.02 -4.37
N GLN A 194 -24.49 17.55 -4.74
CA GLN A 194 -24.87 18.94 -4.42
C GLN A 194 -25.12 19.18 -2.93
N TYR A 195 -25.67 18.19 -2.23
CA TYR A 195 -26.07 18.31 -0.82
C TYR A 195 -25.11 17.60 0.14
N HIS A 196 -24.21 16.76 -0.35
CA HIS A 196 -23.25 16.05 0.46
C HIS A 196 -21.85 16.60 0.23
N GLU A 197 -21.16 16.92 1.31
CA GLU A 197 -19.75 17.28 1.29
C GLU A 197 -18.89 16.03 1.24
N VAL A 198 -17.79 16.13 0.49
CA VAL A 198 -16.73 15.13 0.48
C VAL A 198 -15.64 15.58 1.45
N ARG A 199 -15.33 14.72 2.40
CA ARG A 199 -14.32 14.99 3.41
C ARG A 199 -13.26 13.89 3.39
N VAL A 200 -12.01 14.31 3.41
CA VAL A 200 -10.86 13.42 3.59
C VAL A 200 -10.32 13.64 5.00
N THR A 201 -10.20 12.56 5.75
CA THR A 201 -9.68 12.56 7.12
C THR A 201 -8.39 11.78 7.15
N VAL A 202 -7.33 12.39 7.68
CA VAL A 202 -6.01 11.76 7.82
C VAL A 202 -5.69 11.61 9.29
N ASP A 203 -5.34 10.39 9.70
CA ASP A 203 -4.87 10.06 11.05
C ASP A 203 -3.38 9.75 11.00
N PHE A 204 -2.58 10.57 11.69
CA PHE A 204 -1.13 10.43 11.74
C PHE A 204 -0.69 9.57 12.92
N ARG A 205 0.26 8.67 12.71
CA ARG A 205 0.88 7.89 13.77
C ARG A 205 1.69 8.78 14.71
N ALA A 206 1.89 8.28 15.93
CA ALA A 206 2.76 8.94 16.89
C ALA A 206 4.23 8.98 16.39
N ALA A 207 4.92 10.07 16.67
CA ALA A 207 6.30 10.28 16.21
C ALA A 207 7.25 9.15 16.63
N LYS A 208 7.05 8.57 17.84
CA LYS A 208 7.83 7.42 18.33
C LYS A 208 7.72 6.16 17.47
N GLU A 209 6.67 6.05 16.66
CA GLU A 209 6.45 4.92 15.76
C GLU A 209 7.04 5.16 14.37
N CYS A 210 7.49 6.36 14.09
CA CYS A 210 8.04 6.78 12.81
C CYS A 210 9.54 7.11 12.88
N PHE A 211 10.07 7.33 14.09
CA PHE A 211 11.45 7.74 14.31
C PHE A 211 12.15 6.79 15.28
N THR A 212 13.39 6.49 14.99
CA THR A 212 14.20 5.53 15.72
C THR A 212 15.48 6.19 16.20
N ASP A 213 15.85 5.92 17.43
CA ASP A 213 17.14 6.26 17.99
C ASP A 213 18.09 5.08 17.84
N ILE A 214 19.25 5.38 17.28
CA ILE A 214 20.28 4.38 17.02
C ILE A 214 21.44 4.66 17.96
N ASN A 215 21.57 3.87 19.00
CA ASN A 215 22.64 3.97 19.97
C ASN A 215 23.77 3.04 19.58
N SER A 216 24.70 3.49 18.78
CA SER A 216 25.94 2.76 18.49
C SER A 216 27.01 3.70 17.92
N SER A 217 28.23 3.49 18.38
CA SER A 217 29.43 4.03 17.73
C SER A 217 29.77 3.28 16.43
N ASN A 218 29.18 2.09 16.22
CA ASN A 218 29.36 1.29 15.03
C ASN A 218 27.97 0.80 14.53
N LEU A 219 27.48 1.44 13.47
CA LEU A 219 26.17 1.19 12.87
C LEU A 219 26.00 -0.22 12.27
N VAL A 220 27.11 -0.97 12.15
CA VAL A 220 27.11 -2.26 11.41
C VAL A 220 26.93 -3.48 12.33
N THR A 221 27.43 -3.48 13.56
CA THR A 221 27.59 -4.73 14.30
C THR A 221 26.85 -4.83 15.63
N ALA A 222 26.49 -3.72 16.27
CA ALA A 222 25.93 -3.75 17.63
C ALA A 222 24.94 -2.60 17.91
N ALA A 223 24.21 -2.12 16.90
CA ALA A 223 23.28 -1.03 17.08
C ALA A 223 22.04 -1.47 17.87
N THR A 224 21.72 -0.73 18.93
CA THR A 224 20.46 -0.87 19.63
C THR A 224 19.50 0.15 19.02
N PHE A 225 18.38 -0.35 18.51
CA PHE A 225 17.33 0.47 17.90
C PHE A 225 16.21 0.64 18.92
N THR A 226 15.84 1.86 19.21
CA THR A 226 14.74 2.14 20.12
C THR A 226 13.76 3.15 19.51
N PRO A 227 12.45 2.84 19.55
CA PRO A 227 11.43 3.81 19.14
C PRO A 227 11.55 5.05 20.02
N LYS A 228 11.67 6.22 19.43
CA LYS A 228 11.83 7.46 20.17
C LYS A 228 11.03 8.59 19.54
N LYS A 229 10.49 9.45 20.42
CA LYS A 229 9.93 10.72 19.95
C LYS A 229 11.07 11.72 19.77
N PRO A 230 11.18 12.41 18.61
CA PRO A 230 12.09 13.53 18.46
C PRO A 230 11.84 14.59 19.53
N THR A 231 12.91 15.27 19.97
CA THR A 231 12.80 16.25 21.06
C THR A 231 12.12 17.53 20.58
N THR A 232 12.40 17.95 19.36
CA THR A 232 11.83 19.15 18.73
C THR A 232 11.46 18.87 17.28
N GLY A 233 10.47 19.60 16.77
CA GLY A 233 9.96 19.46 15.41
C GLY A 233 8.70 18.62 15.32
N GLY A 234 8.20 18.49 14.11
CA GLY A 234 6.96 17.81 13.80
C GLY A 234 6.63 17.84 12.32
N ILE A 235 5.38 17.71 11.99
CA ILE A 235 4.86 18.01 10.67
C ILE A 235 4.69 19.53 10.60
N ILE A 236 5.49 20.20 9.75
CA ILE A 236 5.48 21.65 9.63
C ILE A 236 4.29 22.09 8.79
N ASP A 237 4.04 21.38 7.69
CA ASP A 237 2.95 21.68 6.77
C ASP A 237 2.37 20.39 6.19
N ALA A 238 1.06 20.38 5.98
CA ALA A 238 0.36 19.30 5.31
C ALA A 238 -0.68 19.88 4.35
N LYS A 239 -0.61 19.48 3.09
CA LYS A 239 -1.47 19.93 2.02
C LYS A 239 -2.00 18.74 1.23
N LEU A 240 -3.23 18.84 0.78
CA LEU A 240 -3.82 17.84 -0.11
C LEU A 240 -3.95 18.43 -1.51
N PHE A 241 -3.19 17.90 -2.47
CA PHE A 241 -3.35 18.24 -3.88
C PHE A 241 -4.41 17.35 -4.49
N VAL A 242 -5.41 17.98 -5.08
CA VAL A 242 -6.56 17.30 -5.66
C VAL A 242 -6.64 17.68 -7.15
N ASP A 243 -6.65 16.67 -8.01
CA ASP A 243 -6.78 16.85 -9.46
C ASP A 243 -8.26 16.96 -9.83
N TYR A 244 -8.68 18.16 -10.21
CA TYR A 244 -10.02 18.45 -10.67
C TYR A 244 -10.12 18.31 -12.19
N ILE A 245 -11.23 17.74 -12.64
CA ILE A 245 -11.58 17.62 -14.05
C ILE A 245 -12.72 18.59 -14.31
N TYR A 246 -12.53 19.44 -15.32
CA TYR A 246 -13.54 20.35 -15.85
C TYR A 246 -14.12 19.74 -17.12
N LEU A 247 -15.44 19.67 -17.18
CA LEU A 247 -16.17 19.08 -18.28
C LEU A 247 -16.81 20.14 -19.19
N ASP A 248 -17.15 19.74 -20.40
CA ASP A 248 -17.94 20.53 -21.31
C ASP A 248 -19.42 20.63 -20.83
N THR A 249 -20.13 21.65 -21.28
CA THR A 249 -21.48 22.00 -20.83
C THR A 249 -22.47 20.84 -20.96
N ASP A 250 -22.40 20.08 -22.04
CA ASP A 250 -23.32 18.97 -22.27
C ASP A 250 -23.05 17.80 -21.32
N GLU A 251 -21.79 17.50 -21.03
CA GLU A 251 -21.43 16.48 -20.05
C GLU A 251 -21.75 16.92 -18.62
N ARG A 252 -21.45 18.17 -18.26
CA ARG A 252 -21.81 18.73 -16.95
C ARG A 252 -23.28 18.54 -16.66
N ARG A 253 -24.15 18.83 -17.64
CA ARG A 253 -25.61 18.68 -17.53
C ARG A 253 -25.98 17.22 -17.26
N ARG A 254 -25.35 16.27 -17.99
CA ARG A 254 -25.59 14.84 -17.80
C ARG A 254 -25.18 14.38 -16.41
N PHE A 255 -23.97 14.74 -15.95
CA PHE A 255 -23.50 14.38 -14.61
C PHE A 255 -24.36 15.00 -13.50
N ALA A 256 -24.87 16.23 -13.68
CA ALA A 256 -25.68 16.89 -12.67
C ALA A 256 -27.10 16.32 -12.54
N GLN A 257 -27.69 15.83 -13.64
CA GLN A 257 -29.10 15.44 -13.69
C GLN A 257 -29.36 13.94 -13.57
N LEU A 258 -28.42 13.10 -14.00
CA LEU A 258 -28.59 11.66 -13.99
C LEU A 258 -28.22 11.05 -12.64
N THR A 259 -28.87 9.93 -12.33
CA THR A 259 -28.44 9.06 -11.22
C THR A 259 -27.21 8.29 -11.66
N HIS A 260 -26.20 8.22 -10.80
CA HIS A 260 -24.97 7.50 -11.05
C HIS A 260 -24.83 6.35 -10.08
N GLU A 261 -24.42 5.21 -10.59
CA GLU A 261 -24.01 4.05 -9.81
C GLU A 261 -22.59 3.67 -10.22
N TYR A 262 -21.68 3.72 -9.26
CA TYR A 262 -20.28 3.37 -9.46
C TYR A 262 -19.98 2.06 -8.73
N LEU A 263 -19.43 1.09 -9.44
CA LEU A 263 -18.80 -0.06 -8.80
C LEU A 263 -17.48 0.41 -8.21
N ILE A 264 -17.38 0.42 -6.90
CA ILE A 264 -16.19 0.88 -6.19
C ILE A 264 -15.46 -0.27 -5.54
N GLU A 265 -14.18 -0.07 -5.31
CA GLU A 265 -13.33 -0.99 -4.55
C GLU A 265 -13.09 -0.41 -3.17
N GLN A 266 -13.18 -1.27 -2.15
CA GLN A 266 -12.96 -0.91 -0.75
C GLN A 266 -11.99 -1.88 -0.10
N VAL A 267 -11.31 -1.43 0.94
CA VAL A 267 -10.39 -2.24 1.73
C VAL A 267 -11.02 -2.55 3.07
N GLN A 268 -11.08 -3.83 3.42
CA GLN A 268 -11.49 -4.30 4.72
C GLN A 268 -10.28 -4.82 5.50
N TYR A 269 -10.25 -4.48 6.78
CA TYR A 269 -9.24 -4.92 7.73
C TYR A 269 -9.88 -5.08 9.10
N THR A 270 -9.74 -6.23 9.71
CA THR A 270 -10.39 -6.57 10.99
C THR A 270 -9.53 -6.31 12.21
N GLY A 271 -8.28 -5.90 12.02
CA GLY A 271 -7.30 -5.69 13.08
C GLY A 271 -6.17 -6.72 13.04
N ALA A 272 -5.13 -6.47 13.85
CA ALA A 272 -4.04 -7.40 14.05
C ALA A 272 -4.47 -8.52 15.01
N GLU A 273 -4.13 -9.76 14.70
CA GLU A 273 -4.34 -10.91 15.58
C GLU A 273 -2.98 -11.43 16.04
N THR A 274 -2.78 -11.45 17.36
CA THR A 274 -1.51 -11.94 17.94
C THR A 274 -1.52 -13.45 17.99
N ILE A 275 -0.47 -14.06 17.48
CA ILE A 275 -0.26 -15.51 17.48
C ILE A 275 0.97 -15.86 18.32
N THR A 276 0.87 -16.98 19.04
CA THR A 276 1.90 -17.46 19.96
C THR A 276 2.34 -18.91 19.69
N THR A 277 1.81 -19.52 18.66
CA THR A 277 2.08 -20.90 18.25
C THR A 277 2.30 -20.97 16.74
N ASP A 278 2.94 -22.04 16.28
CA ASP A 278 3.19 -22.23 14.85
C ASP A 278 1.97 -22.68 14.04
N SER A 279 0.90 -23.12 14.67
CA SER A 279 -0.35 -23.50 13.98
C SER A 279 -1.51 -22.66 14.50
N ASN A 280 -2.09 -21.86 13.60
CA ASN A 280 -3.11 -20.87 13.95
C ASN A 280 -4.32 -20.94 13.04
N LYS A 281 -5.50 -20.58 13.57
CA LYS A 281 -6.74 -20.45 12.85
C LYS A 281 -7.21 -19.03 12.95
N ILE A 282 -7.08 -18.28 11.87
CA ILE A 282 -7.48 -16.87 11.79
C ILE A 282 -8.89 -16.80 11.19
N LYS A 283 -9.83 -16.30 11.96
CA LYS A 283 -11.20 -16.11 11.50
C LYS A 283 -11.32 -14.86 10.65
N LEU A 284 -11.83 -15.01 9.44
CA LEU A 284 -12.00 -13.91 8.48
C LEU A 284 -13.43 -13.37 8.57
N ASN A 285 -13.61 -12.26 9.26
CA ASN A 285 -14.90 -11.59 9.40
C ASN A 285 -15.00 -10.46 8.37
N PHE A 286 -15.16 -10.82 7.10
CA PHE A 286 -15.31 -9.88 5.99
C PHE A 286 -16.72 -9.97 5.39
N ASN A 287 -17.12 -8.90 4.71
CA ASN A 287 -18.39 -8.80 3.99
C ASN A 287 -18.14 -8.52 2.52
N HIS A 288 -19.20 -8.53 1.72
CA HIS A 288 -19.21 -8.21 0.28
C HIS A 288 -18.42 -9.18 -0.60
N PRO A 289 -18.53 -9.03 -1.94
CA PRO A 289 -17.74 -9.80 -2.90
C PRO A 289 -16.26 -9.40 -2.84
N ILE A 290 -15.41 -10.31 -2.36
CA ILE A 290 -13.96 -10.10 -2.24
C ILE A 290 -13.27 -10.55 -3.53
N LYS A 291 -12.39 -9.69 -4.06
CA LYS A 291 -11.50 -9.98 -5.21
C LYS A 291 -10.28 -10.77 -4.77
N GLU A 292 -9.70 -10.37 -3.65
CA GLU A 292 -8.39 -10.80 -3.20
C GLU A 292 -8.25 -10.67 -1.69
N LEU A 293 -7.48 -11.59 -1.11
CA LEU A 293 -6.97 -11.53 0.25
C LEU A 293 -5.47 -11.31 0.22
N VAL A 294 -4.99 -10.36 1.02
CA VAL A 294 -3.55 -10.13 1.23
C VAL A 294 -3.28 -10.21 2.72
N TRP A 295 -2.28 -11.00 3.12
CA TRP A 295 -1.92 -11.11 4.52
C TRP A 295 -0.43 -11.09 4.75
N VAL A 296 -0.07 -10.61 5.92
CA VAL A 296 1.30 -10.57 6.41
C VAL A 296 1.37 -11.14 7.81
N VAL A 297 2.50 -11.77 8.12
CA VAL A 297 2.83 -12.24 9.46
C VAL A 297 4.09 -11.51 9.88
N GLN A 298 4.00 -10.73 10.95
CA GLN A 298 5.11 -9.91 11.42
C GLN A 298 5.53 -10.33 12.82
N LYS A 299 6.81 -10.70 12.97
CA LYS A 299 7.38 -11.07 14.26
C LYS A 299 7.52 -9.87 15.17
N GLN A 300 7.22 -10.04 16.46
CA GLN A 300 7.36 -8.96 17.45
C GLN A 300 8.80 -8.46 17.55
N ALA A 301 9.78 -9.33 17.37
CA ALA A 301 11.20 -8.95 17.33
C ALA A 301 11.52 -7.92 16.24
N ASN A 302 10.86 -8.01 15.05
CA ASN A 302 11.03 -7.02 13.98
C ASN A 302 10.44 -5.67 14.38
N ILE A 303 9.26 -5.69 15.01
CA ILE A 303 8.59 -4.46 15.51
C ILE A 303 9.44 -3.80 16.58
N THR A 304 9.97 -4.58 17.53
CA THR A 304 10.83 -4.07 18.62
C THR A 304 12.11 -3.42 18.08
N LYS A 305 12.62 -3.91 16.94
CA LYS A 305 13.78 -3.33 16.25
C LYS A 305 13.42 -2.22 15.24
N CYS A 306 12.19 -1.73 15.26
CA CYS A 306 11.67 -0.69 14.36
C CYS A 306 11.64 -1.08 12.87
N GLU A 307 11.70 -2.36 12.56
CA GLU A 307 11.61 -2.89 11.20
C GLU A 307 10.14 -3.12 10.82
N TYR A 308 9.38 -2.05 10.73
CA TYR A 308 7.91 -2.08 10.61
C TYR A 308 7.36 -2.70 9.32
N PHE A 309 8.16 -2.78 8.26
CA PHE A 309 7.79 -3.39 6.98
C PHE A 309 8.59 -4.68 6.70
N ASN A 310 9.25 -5.21 7.70
CA ASN A 310 9.91 -6.51 7.61
C ASN A 310 8.95 -7.62 8.06
N TYR A 311 8.54 -8.46 7.11
CA TYR A 311 7.64 -9.59 7.32
C TYR A 311 8.38 -10.94 7.25
N THR A 312 9.70 -10.92 7.36
CA THR A 312 10.54 -12.12 7.34
C THR A 312 10.78 -12.67 8.74
N LYS A 313 11.22 -13.92 8.80
CA LYS A 313 11.49 -14.64 10.05
C LYS A 313 12.56 -13.97 10.92
N ASN A 314 13.56 -13.39 10.29
CA ASN A 314 14.72 -12.83 10.99
C ASN A 314 14.75 -11.30 10.86
N PRO A 315 14.95 -10.59 11.98
CA PRO A 315 15.24 -9.17 11.89
C PRO A 315 16.59 -8.97 11.19
N THR A 316 16.63 -7.98 10.30
CA THR A 316 17.88 -7.63 9.59
C THR A 316 18.87 -6.87 10.45
N ASN A 317 18.46 -6.47 11.66
CA ASN A 317 19.16 -5.52 12.53
C ASN A 317 19.43 -4.16 11.85
N ASN A 318 18.66 -3.84 10.84
CA ASN A 318 18.73 -2.56 10.15
C ASN A 318 17.32 -2.03 9.83
N PRO A 319 16.73 -1.17 10.67
CA PRO A 319 15.40 -0.61 10.47
C PRO A 319 15.31 0.29 9.25
N LEU A 320 16.47 0.67 8.67
CA LEU A 320 16.55 1.51 7.50
C LEU A 320 16.46 0.70 6.21
N ASN A 321 16.73 -0.58 6.30
CA ASN A 321 16.62 -1.52 5.20
C ASN A 321 15.71 -2.68 5.63
N PRO A 322 14.40 -2.52 5.61
CA PRO A 322 13.48 -3.59 5.91
C PRO A 322 13.76 -4.73 4.93
N GLY A 323 13.92 -5.94 5.43
CA GLY A 323 14.45 -7.15 4.77
C GLY A 323 13.97 -7.49 3.37
N GLY A 324 13.20 -6.61 2.76
CA GLY A 324 12.71 -6.71 1.40
C GLY A 324 13.77 -6.53 0.33
N GLU A 325 14.68 -5.59 0.49
CA GLU A 325 15.62 -5.25 -0.59
C GLU A 325 16.83 -6.18 -0.66
N GLN A 326 17.29 -6.72 0.44
CA GLN A 326 18.35 -7.72 0.44
C GLN A 326 17.86 -9.15 0.20
N SER A 327 16.56 -9.36 0.31
CA SER A 327 15.96 -10.67 0.07
C SER A 327 15.73 -11.00 -1.41
N VAL A 328 16.08 -10.11 -2.31
CA VAL A 328 16.27 -10.44 -3.73
C VAL A 328 17.60 -11.23 -3.95
N VAL A 329 18.37 -11.49 -2.93
CA VAL A 329 19.30 -12.63 -3.02
C VAL A 329 18.42 -13.84 -3.23
N MET A 330 18.36 -14.28 -4.46
CA MET A 330 17.71 -15.50 -4.88
C MET A 330 17.81 -16.52 -3.75
N HIS A 331 16.68 -17.03 -3.37
CA HIS A 331 16.58 -18.20 -2.54
C HIS A 331 17.57 -19.23 -3.13
N ASP A 332 18.77 -19.28 -2.62
CA ASP A 332 19.72 -20.31 -2.98
C ASP A 332 19.19 -21.59 -2.35
N ILE A 333 18.42 -22.30 -3.16
CA ILE A 333 17.78 -23.57 -2.80
C ILE A 333 18.82 -24.59 -2.34
N THR A 334 20.09 -24.32 -2.59
CA THR A 334 21.22 -25.23 -2.26
C THR A 334 21.87 -24.92 -0.93
N ALA A 335 21.74 -23.71 -0.40
CA ALA A 335 22.15 -23.39 0.95
C ALA A 335 20.97 -23.70 1.88
N GLY A 336 21.00 -24.83 2.57
CA GLY A 336 20.00 -25.16 3.58
C GLY A 336 19.71 -23.98 4.50
N GLU A 337 18.56 -23.95 5.16
CA GLU A 337 17.97 -22.86 6.00
C GLU A 337 18.94 -22.14 6.97
N ALA A 338 20.21 -22.47 6.94
CA ALA A 338 21.27 -22.01 7.83
C ALA A 338 22.10 -20.82 7.32
N ALA A 339 21.86 -20.29 6.10
CA ALA A 339 22.54 -19.07 5.69
C ALA A 339 22.02 -17.91 6.52
N ALA A 340 22.79 -17.48 7.49
CA ALA A 340 22.53 -16.32 8.31
C ALA A 340 22.31 -15.09 7.40
N GLY A 341 21.05 -14.65 7.26
CA GLY A 341 20.66 -13.51 6.45
C GLY A 341 19.69 -13.78 5.31
N ALA A 342 19.31 -15.04 5.03
CA ALA A 342 18.27 -15.32 4.05
C ALA A 342 16.90 -14.82 4.54
N ALA A 343 16.19 -14.09 3.68
CA ALA A 343 14.84 -13.66 3.97
C ALA A 343 13.88 -14.86 3.83
N VAL A 344 13.43 -15.38 4.95
CA VAL A 344 12.50 -16.51 5.02
C VAL A 344 11.10 -15.99 5.31
N ASN A 345 10.13 -16.43 4.51
CA ASN A 345 8.73 -16.11 4.74
C ASN A 345 8.26 -16.66 6.09
N MET A 346 7.63 -15.82 6.92
CA MET A 346 7.04 -16.24 8.19
C MET A 346 5.88 -17.22 8.00
N CYS A 347 5.15 -17.11 6.90
CA CYS A 347 4.11 -18.06 6.52
C CYS A 347 4.76 -19.29 5.89
N LYS A 348 4.84 -20.39 6.65
CA LYS A 348 5.38 -21.67 6.16
C LYS A 348 4.36 -22.39 5.27
N THR A 349 3.13 -22.50 5.76
CA THR A 349 2.02 -23.10 5.03
C THR A 349 0.75 -22.31 5.26
N ALA A 350 -0.16 -22.33 4.28
CA ALA A 350 -1.50 -21.79 4.46
C ALA A 350 -2.57 -22.62 3.76
N LYS A 351 -3.77 -22.56 4.31
CA LYS A 351 -4.97 -23.21 3.79
C LYS A 351 -6.20 -22.36 4.11
N LEU A 352 -7.07 -22.20 3.15
CA LEU A 352 -8.32 -21.45 3.31
C LEU A 352 -9.51 -22.43 3.39
N GLN A 353 -10.28 -22.31 4.45
CA GLN A 353 -11.54 -23.04 4.64
C GLN A 353 -12.72 -22.08 4.54
N LEU A 354 -13.71 -22.46 3.74
CA LEU A 354 -14.97 -21.72 3.57
C LEU A 354 -16.13 -22.67 3.92
N ASN A 355 -16.96 -22.28 4.89
CA ASN A 355 -18.06 -23.10 5.42
C ASN A 355 -17.64 -24.53 5.81
N GLY A 356 -16.44 -24.66 6.38
CA GLY A 356 -15.87 -25.94 6.80
C GLY A 356 -15.26 -26.80 5.68
N GLY A 357 -15.42 -26.40 4.41
CA GLY A 357 -14.78 -27.05 3.27
C GLY A 357 -13.46 -26.39 2.89
N ASP A 358 -12.45 -27.18 2.54
CA ASP A 358 -11.17 -26.66 2.08
C ASP A 358 -11.32 -26.06 0.68
N ARG A 359 -11.03 -24.78 0.53
CA ARG A 359 -11.00 -24.11 -0.79
C ARG A 359 -9.89 -24.67 -1.67
N PHE A 360 -8.76 -24.97 -1.05
CA PHE A 360 -7.60 -25.61 -1.65
C PHE A 360 -6.85 -26.41 -0.56
N SER A 361 -6.08 -27.40 -0.98
CA SER A 361 -5.20 -28.16 -0.08
C SER A 361 -4.11 -27.25 0.50
N GLU A 362 -3.57 -27.63 1.65
CA GLU A 362 -2.45 -26.90 2.26
C GLU A 362 -1.30 -26.70 1.26
N ARG A 363 -0.82 -25.45 1.16
CA ARG A 363 0.27 -25.05 0.28
C ARG A 363 1.33 -24.29 1.06
N THR A 364 2.56 -24.31 0.52
CA THR A 364 3.69 -23.57 1.09
C THR A 364 3.50 -22.06 0.98
N GLY A 365 4.14 -21.31 1.88
CA GLY A 365 4.11 -19.85 1.85
C GLY A 365 4.62 -19.24 0.55
N ASP A 366 5.58 -19.87 -0.10
CA ASP A 366 6.12 -19.42 -1.38
C ASP A 366 5.09 -19.42 -2.51
N TYR A 367 4.10 -20.32 -2.43
CA TYR A 367 2.97 -20.30 -3.37
C TYR A 367 2.20 -18.98 -3.28
N PHE A 368 1.97 -18.46 -2.09
CA PHE A 368 1.21 -17.22 -1.88
C PHE A 368 2.06 -15.96 -2.05
N ASN A 369 3.38 -16.06 -1.82
CA ASN A 369 4.29 -14.93 -1.98
C ASN A 369 4.78 -14.75 -3.42
N MET A 370 4.99 -15.85 -4.17
CA MET A 370 5.59 -15.81 -5.50
C MET A 370 4.62 -16.24 -6.61
N VAL A 371 3.99 -17.43 -6.47
CA VAL A 371 3.19 -18.01 -7.58
C VAL A 371 1.89 -17.25 -7.81
N GLN A 372 1.17 -16.92 -6.75
CA GLN A 372 -0.07 -16.14 -6.87
C GLN A 372 0.18 -14.75 -7.47
N PRO A 373 1.14 -13.94 -6.96
CA PRO A 373 1.46 -12.67 -7.57
C PRO A 373 1.98 -12.77 -9.01
N TYR A 374 2.74 -13.81 -9.33
CA TYR A 374 3.22 -14.02 -10.69
C TYR A 374 2.09 -14.11 -11.73
N TYR A 375 0.99 -14.79 -11.39
CA TYR A 375 -0.14 -14.96 -12.31
C TYR A 375 -1.16 -13.82 -12.27
N HIS A 376 -1.29 -13.14 -11.13
CA HIS A 376 -2.40 -12.22 -10.89
C HIS A 376 -1.97 -10.76 -10.75
N HIS A 377 -0.68 -10.50 -10.48
CA HIS A 377 -0.15 -9.16 -10.21
C HIS A 377 0.91 -8.73 -11.20
N THR A 378 1.12 -7.42 -11.26
CA THR A 378 2.17 -6.80 -12.09
C THR A 378 3.57 -7.10 -11.56
N ARG A 379 3.69 -7.35 -10.25
CA ARG A 379 4.97 -7.55 -9.58
C ARG A 379 4.89 -8.64 -8.51
N ILE A 380 5.99 -9.39 -8.34
CA ILE A 380 6.18 -10.26 -7.19
C ILE A 380 6.65 -9.37 -6.03
N PRO A 381 5.95 -9.37 -4.88
CA PRO A 381 6.27 -8.51 -3.75
C PRO A 381 7.48 -9.03 -2.97
N TYR A 382 7.97 -8.23 -2.03
CA TYR A 382 8.99 -8.67 -1.08
C TYR A 382 8.56 -9.89 -0.27
N THR A 383 9.53 -10.66 0.20
CA THR A 383 9.30 -11.86 1.01
C THR A 383 8.46 -11.54 2.25
N GLY A 384 7.45 -12.38 2.50
CA GLY A 384 6.55 -12.27 3.63
C GLY A 384 5.22 -11.60 3.33
N ILE A 385 5.04 -11.02 2.14
CA ILE A 385 3.75 -10.53 1.66
C ILE A 385 3.07 -11.66 0.89
N ASN A 386 1.94 -12.13 1.39
CA ASN A 386 1.23 -13.27 0.81
C ASN A 386 -0.11 -12.80 0.24
N SER A 387 -0.47 -13.28 -0.93
CA SER A 387 -1.75 -12.96 -1.58
C SER A 387 -2.47 -14.22 -2.08
N TYR A 388 -3.79 -14.14 -2.14
CA TYR A 388 -4.65 -15.12 -2.78
C TYR A 388 -5.78 -14.42 -3.52
N SER A 389 -5.80 -14.57 -4.83
CA SER A 389 -6.81 -13.96 -5.69
C SER A 389 -7.97 -14.91 -6.00
N PHE A 390 -9.20 -14.42 -5.84
CA PHE A 390 -10.40 -15.07 -6.35
C PHE A 390 -10.72 -14.63 -7.79
N ALA A 391 -10.11 -13.52 -8.22
CA ALA A 391 -10.25 -12.95 -9.55
C ALA A 391 -9.11 -13.40 -10.47
N LEU A 392 -9.36 -13.35 -11.78
CA LEU A 392 -8.31 -13.57 -12.77
C LEU A 392 -7.30 -12.41 -12.80
N ARG A 393 -7.81 -11.18 -12.68
CA ARG A 393 -7.02 -9.95 -12.72
C ARG A 393 -7.49 -8.99 -11.63
N PRO A 394 -6.99 -9.14 -10.39
CA PRO A 394 -7.45 -8.33 -9.27
C PRO A 394 -7.03 -6.86 -9.34
N GLU A 395 -6.03 -6.52 -10.15
CA GLU A 395 -5.60 -5.13 -10.35
C GLU A 395 -6.53 -4.35 -11.27
N GLU A 396 -7.21 -5.04 -12.19
CA GLU A 396 -8.13 -4.39 -13.12
C GLU A 396 -9.45 -4.07 -12.42
N HIS A 397 -10.02 -2.91 -12.77
CA HIS A 397 -11.32 -2.50 -12.22
C HIS A 397 -12.45 -3.38 -12.72
N GLN A 398 -12.40 -3.84 -13.98
CA GLN A 398 -13.42 -4.71 -14.54
C GLN A 398 -13.48 -6.03 -13.77
N PRO A 399 -14.67 -6.43 -13.26
CA PRO A 399 -14.80 -7.67 -12.50
C PRO A 399 -14.36 -8.88 -13.31
N SER A 400 -13.49 -9.70 -12.72
CA SER A 400 -12.99 -10.94 -13.33
C SER A 400 -13.12 -12.15 -12.42
N GLY A 401 -13.93 -12.04 -11.38
CA GLY A 401 -14.22 -13.08 -10.40
C GLY A 401 -14.18 -12.55 -8.98
N THR A 402 -15.02 -13.09 -8.12
CA THR A 402 -15.10 -12.74 -6.69
C THR A 402 -15.61 -13.91 -5.87
N CYS A 403 -15.37 -13.86 -4.57
CA CYS A 403 -16.01 -14.71 -3.58
C CYS A 403 -16.84 -13.83 -2.64
N ASN A 404 -18.14 -14.06 -2.56
CA ASN A 404 -19.01 -13.25 -1.71
C ASN A 404 -18.98 -13.74 -0.26
N PHE A 405 -18.26 -13.01 0.59
CA PHE A 405 -18.09 -13.35 2.01
C PHE A 405 -19.37 -13.08 2.83
N SER A 406 -20.27 -12.21 2.38
CA SER A 406 -21.58 -12.03 3.03
C SER A 406 -22.48 -13.27 2.96
N ARG A 407 -22.14 -14.24 2.10
CA ARG A 407 -22.88 -15.52 1.95
C ARG A 407 -22.21 -16.69 2.64
N LEU A 408 -21.07 -16.43 3.30
CA LEU A 408 -20.32 -17.45 4.01
C LEU A 408 -20.61 -17.35 5.50
N ASP A 409 -20.99 -18.45 6.13
CA ASP A 409 -21.22 -18.52 7.58
C ASP A 409 -19.88 -18.54 8.33
N SER A 410 -18.85 -19.11 7.72
CA SER A 410 -17.53 -19.22 8.31
C SER A 410 -16.44 -19.19 7.24
N ALA A 411 -15.47 -18.32 7.41
CA ALA A 411 -14.24 -18.29 6.63
C ALA A 411 -13.04 -18.29 7.59
N VAL A 412 -12.13 -19.22 7.40
CA VAL A 412 -10.96 -19.42 8.28
C VAL A 412 -9.71 -19.58 7.44
N LEU A 413 -8.71 -18.75 7.71
CA LEU A 413 -7.36 -18.92 7.20
C LEU A 413 -6.56 -19.73 8.21
N MET A 414 -6.18 -20.94 7.85
CA MET A 414 -5.29 -21.76 8.63
C MET A 414 -3.84 -21.45 8.25
N LEU A 415 -3.05 -20.99 9.20
CA LEU A 415 -1.66 -20.61 9.00
C LEU A 415 -0.73 -21.54 9.78
N GLY A 416 0.22 -22.13 9.07
CA GLY A 416 1.43 -22.68 9.64
C GLY A 416 2.53 -21.63 9.56
N THR A 417 3.12 -21.27 10.70
CA THR A 417 4.22 -20.32 10.79
C THR A 417 5.50 -21.01 11.22
N ASP A 418 6.64 -20.34 11.14
CA ASP A 418 7.92 -20.89 11.54
C ASP A 418 8.60 -20.00 12.59
N GLY A 419 8.88 -20.57 13.75
CA GLY A 419 9.59 -19.89 14.83
C GLY A 419 8.73 -18.92 15.65
N VAL A 420 7.42 -19.14 15.68
CA VAL A 420 6.49 -18.48 16.61
C VAL A 420 6.32 -19.37 17.84
N SER A 421 6.56 -18.85 19.03
CA SER A 421 6.40 -19.60 20.26
C SER A 421 6.07 -18.67 21.43
N SER A 422 5.45 -19.22 22.46
CA SER A 422 5.16 -18.50 23.70
C SER A 422 6.36 -18.39 24.65
N ALA A 423 7.54 -18.85 24.26
CA ALA A 423 8.72 -18.88 25.14
C ALA A 423 9.23 -17.47 25.48
N SER A 424 9.01 -16.49 24.62
CA SER A 424 9.38 -15.09 24.85
C SER A 424 8.45 -14.20 24.03
N SER A 425 8.18 -12.97 24.50
CA SER A 425 7.43 -11.97 23.75
C SER A 425 7.98 -11.71 22.35
N ASP A 426 9.29 -11.78 22.19
CA ASP A 426 9.96 -11.56 20.91
C ASP A 426 9.70 -12.67 19.87
N HIS A 427 9.23 -13.84 20.32
CA HIS A 427 8.83 -14.96 19.46
C HIS A 427 7.36 -14.90 19.04
N ASN A 428 6.56 -14.04 19.65
CA ASN A 428 5.18 -13.80 19.19
C ASN A 428 5.19 -13.14 17.82
N ALA A 429 4.09 -13.30 17.10
CA ALA A 429 3.89 -12.60 15.84
C ALA A 429 2.47 -12.04 15.76
N GLU A 430 2.30 -11.04 14.89
CA GLU A 430 1.00 -10.47 14.55
C GLU A 430 0.65 -10.85 13.13
N VAL A 431 -0.58 -11.34 12.95
CA VAL A 431 -1.16 -11.59 11.62
C VAL A 431 -2.11 -10.46 11.30
N ARG A 432 -1.95 -9.89 10.14
CA ARG A 432 -2.84 -8.87 9.59
C ARG A 432 -3.34 -9.33 8.23
N VAL A 433 -4.67 -9.36 8.07
CA VAL A 433 -5.33 -9.79 6.84
C VAL A 433 -6.13 -8.63 6.28
N TYR A 434 -5.90 -8.33 5.03
CA TYR A 434 -6.60 -7.31 4.25
C TYR A 434 -7.42 -7.99 3.17
N ALA A 435 -8.62 -7.49 2.94
CA ALA A 435 -9.49 -7.94 1.86
C ALA A 435 -9.86 -6.77 0.95
N LEU A 436 -9.69 -6.95 -0.35
CA LEU A 436 -10.14 -6.01 -1.37
C LEU A 436 -11.49 -6.49 -1.91
N ASN A 437 -12.55 -5.71 -1.69
CA ASN A 437 -13.90 -6.04 -2.08
C ASN A 437 -14.52 -5.01 -3.02
N TYR A 438 -15.61 -5.41 -3.67
CA TYR A 438 -16.49 -4.51 -4.40
C TYR A 438 -17.65 -4.03 -3.53
N ASN A 439 -18.06 -2.80 -3.77
CA ASN A 439 -19.33 -2.23 -3.30
C ASN A 439 -19.89 -1.28 -4.38
N VAL A 440 -21.08 -0.77 -4.19
CA VAL A 440 -21.72 0.16 -5.10
C VAL A 440 -21.91 1.51 -4.41
N LEU A 441 -21.32 2.55 -4.98
CA LEU A 441 -21.59 3.95 -4.61
C LEU A 441 -22.70 4.47 -5.49
N ARG A 442 -23.82 4.84 -4.88
CA ARG A 442 -24.97 5.45 -5.56
C ARG A 442 -24.98 6.95 -5.29
N VAL A 443 -25.10 7.74 -6.36
CA VAL A 443 -25.28 9.18 -6.30
C VAL A 443 -26.60 9.51 -6.97
N MET A 444 -27.54 10.02 -6.18
CA MET A 444 -28.89 10.28 -6.61
C MET A 444 -29.43 11.54 -5.93
N SER A 445 -30.09 12.41 -6.70
CA SER A 445 -30.74 13.62 -6.18
C SER A 445 -29.82 14.52 -5.35
N GLY A 446 -28.55 14.64 -5.73
CA GLY A 446 -27.55 15.45 -5.02
C GLY A 446 -26.91 14.78 -3.79
N MET A 447 -27.30 13.57 -3.48
CA MET A 447 -26.81 12.80 -2.33
C MET A 447 -26.03 11.57 -2.78
N GLY A 448 -24.95 11.26 -2.09
CA GLY A 448 -24.14 10.06 -2.31
C GLY A 448 -24.15 9.14 -1.09
N GLY A 449 -24.13 7.83 -1.32
CA GLY A 449 -24.06 6.83 -0.26
C GLY A 449 -23.78 5.43 -0.79
N LEU A 450 -23.41 4.52 0.09
CA LEU A 450 -23.24 3.11 -0.23
C LEU A 450 -24.59 2.44 -0.42
N ALA A 451 -24.72 1.64 -1.48
CA ALA A 451 -25.92 0.85 -1.71
C ALA A 451 -26.01 -0.34 -0.71
N TYR A 452 -24.85 -0.84 -0.28
CA TYR A 452 -24.75 -1.93 0.70
C TYR A 452 -23.92 -1.45 1.88
N SER A 453 -24.51 -1.43 3.08
CA SER A 453 -23.80 -1.06 4.32
C SER A 453 -22.89 -2.19 4.79
N ASN A 454 -21.78 -1.83 5.41
CA ASN A 454 -20.84 -2.77 6.05
C ASN A 454 -21.36 -3.23 7.41
#